data_36daa4341380164bc36d823fa8e6b1b8
#
_entry.id   36daa4341380164bc36d823fa8e6b1b8
#
_cell.length_a   1.000
_cell.length_b   1.000
_cell.length_c   1.000
_cell.angle_alpha   90.00
_cell.angle_beta   90.00
_cell.angle_gamma   90.00
#
_symmetry.space_group_name_H-M   'P 1'
#
loop_
_entity.id
_entity.type
_entity.pdbx_description
1 polymer ?
#
loop_
_entity_poly.entity_id
_entity_poly.type
_entity_poly.pdbx_seq_one_letter_code
_entity_poly.pdbx_strand_id
1 'polypeptide(L)'
;MSLEVPAHNSHAGKPASRIRQKNEQAIIQAAEDEFARHGYKGTSMNTIAASAGLPKANLHYYFTNKLGLYIAVLSNILELWDSTFNTLTAEDDPAEALTRYIRTKMEYSRRQPQASRIFAMEIISGGECLTEYFSQDYRTWFSGRAAVFQAWIDAGKMDPVDPVHLIFLLWGSTQHYADFATQICRVTGRTKLTKQDM
;
A
#
# COMPACT_ATOMS: atom_id res chain seq x y z
N MET A 1 12.71 15.77 -17.14
CA MET A 1 12.12 16.74 -16.20
C MET A 1 11.82 15.96 -14.94
N SER A 2 12.78 15.94 -14.01
CA SER A 2 12.71 15.11 -12.80
C SER A 2 11.65 15.69 -11.85
N LEU A 3 10.67 14.88 -11.50
CA LEU A 3 9.72 15.20 -10.43
C LEU A 3 10.41 14.91 -9.10
N GLU A 4 10.81 15.94 -8.39
CA GLU A 4 11.29 15.83 -7.01
C GLU A 4 10.16 15.34 -6.12
N VAL A 5 10.36 14.17 -5.50
CA VAL A 5 9.55 13.68 -4.39
C VAL A 5 9.84 14.60 -3.19
N PRO A 6 8.85 15.25 -2.58
CA PRO A 6 9.10 16.14 -1.45
C PRO A 6 9.56 15.35 -0.23
N ALA A 7 10.78 15.59 0.20
CA ALA A 7 11.33 15.08 1.45
C ALA A 7 10.47 15.51 2.65
N HIS A 8 10.10 14.57 3.50
CA HIS A 8 9.42 14.83 4.76
C HIS A 8 10.32 15.64 5.69
N ASN A 9 10.03 16.92 5.80
CA ASN A 9 10.63 17.80 6.79
C ASN A 9 9.83 17.71 8.10
N SER A 10 10.40 17.06 9.11
CA SER A 10 9.90 17.03 10.49
C SER A 10 10.09 18.42 11.14
N HIS A 11 9.09 19.28 11.00
CA HIS A 11 9.00 20.51 11.81
C HIS A 11 7.66 20.51 12.55
N ALA A 12 7.71 20.69 13.88
CA ALA A 12 6.56 20.95 14.73
C ALA A 12 5.79 22.17 14.18
N GLY A 13 4.79 21.91 13.34
CA GLY A 13 4.15 22.90 12.50
C GLY A 13 3.16 23.77 13.23
N LYS A 14 3.14 25.06 12.86
CA LYS A 14 2.12 26.08 13.20
C LYS A 14 0.69 25.54 12.99
N PRO A 15 -0.36 26.05 13.70
CA PRO A 15 -1.74 25.56 13.62
C PRO A 15 -2.29 25.39 12.18
N ALA A 16 -1.93 26.31 11.27
CA ALA A 16 -2.32 26.24 9.86
C ALA A 16 -1.76 24.99 9.13
N SER A 17 -0.57 24.54 9.49
CA SER A 17 0.05 23.31 8.93
C SER A 17 -0.70 22.05 9.40
N ARG A 18 -1.17 22.00 10.64
CA ARG A 18 -1.95 20.87 11.17
C ARG A 18 -3.32 20.76 10.53
N ILE A 19 -4.00 21.89 10.29
CA ILE A 19 -5.30 21.91 9.59
C ILE A 19 -5.13 21.44 8.15
N ARG A 20 -4.07 21.90 7.47
CA ARG A 20 -3.75 21.48 6.11
C ARG A 20 -3.52 19.97 6.03
N GLN A 21 -2.67 19.41 6.89
CA GLN A 21 -2.40 17.97 6.95
C GLN A 21 -3.67 17.17 7.25
N LYS A 22 -4.49 17.63 8.19
CA LYS A 22 -5.76 16.97 8.52
C LYS A 22 -6.71 16.92 7.33
N ASN A 23 -6.85 18.02 6.59
CA ASN A 23 -7.70 18.07 5.40
C ASN A 23 -7.15 17.18 4.28
N GLU A 24 -5.84 17.20 4.05
CA GLU A 24 -5.19 16.35 3.06
C GLU A 24 -5.42 14.86 3.36
N GLN A 25 -5.22 14.44 4.60
CA GLN A 25 -5.51 13.07 5.04
C GLN A 25 -6.99 12.70 4.88
N ALA A 26 -7.91 13.62 5.21
CA ALA A 26 -9.34 13.39 5.02
C ALA A 26 -9.71 13.21 3.53
N ILE A 27 -9.06 13.98 2.65
CA ILE A 27 -9.23 13.86 1.20
C ILE A 27 -8.70 12.51 0.71
N ILE A 28 -7.49 12.11 1.12
CA ILE A 28 -6.89 10.82 0.73
C ILE A 28 -7.76 9.67 1.21
N GLN A 29 -8.25 9.70 2.45
CA GLN A 29 -9.14 8.65 2.96
C GLN A 29 -10.46 8.56 2.20
N ALA A 30 -11.10 9.70 1.93
CA ALA A 30 -12.33 9.75 1.12
C ALA A 30 -12.09 9.27 -0.32
N ALA A 31 -10.94 9.62 -0.90
CA ALA A 31 -10.56 9.15 -2.23
C ALA A 31 -10.32 7.64 -2.25
N GLU A 32 -9.65 7.09 -1.23
CA GLU A 32 -9.46 5.65 -1.06
C GLU A 32 -10.81 4.92 -1.03
N ASP A 33 -11.76 5.37 -0.22
CA ASP A 33 -13.08 4.78 -0.12
C ASP A 33 -13.85 4.82 -1.45
N GLU A 34 -13.81 5.94 -2.17
CA GLU A 34 -14.49 6.11 -3.46
C GLU A 34 -13.83 5.27 -4.56
N PHE A 35 -12.49 5.25 -4.64
CA PHE A 35 -11.78 4.43 -5.61
C PHE A 35 -11.95 2.93 -5.36
N ALA A 36 -11.99 2.49 -4.10
CA ALA A 36 -12.23 1.10 -3.75
C ALA A 36 -13.62 0.61 -4.15
N ARG A 37 -14.63 1.50 -4.11
CA ARG A 37 -16.03 1.17 -4.45
C ARG A 37 -16.31 1.24 -5.94
N HIS A 38 -15.81 2.26 -6.61
CA HIS A 38 -16.23 2.63 -7.97
C HIS A 38 -15.11 2.52 -9.00
N GLY A 39 -13.90 2.17 -8.58
CA GLY A 39 -12.70 2.18 -9.41
C GLY A 39 -12.27 3.58 -9.85
N TYR A 40 -11.13 3.69 -10.51
CA TYR A 40 -10.64 4.97 -11.00
C TYR A 40 -11.64 5.64 -11.97
N LYS A 41 -12.18 4.88 -12.95
CA LYS A 41 -13.10 5.43 -13.98
C LYS A 41 -14.42 5.90 -13.40
N GLY A 42 -15.00 5.17 -12.45
CA GLY A 42 -16.30 5.45 -11.85
C GLY A 42 -16.30 6.57 -10.81
N THR A 43 -15.12 6.99 -10.33
CA THR A 43 -14.97 8.02 -9.29
C THR A 43 -14.77 9.40 -9.89
N SER A 44 -15.31 10.44 -9.28
CA SER A 44 -15.13 11.84 -9.65
C SER A 44 -14.60 12.70 -8.50
N MET A 45 -13.92 13.82 -8.83
CA MET A 45 -13.48 14.81 -7.83
C MET A 45 -14.66 15.37 -7.01
N ASN A 46 -15.86 15.42 -7.59
CA ASN A 46 -17.06 15.88 -6.89
C ASN A 46 -17.52 14.88 -5.82
N THR A 47 -17.54 13.58 -6.15
CA THR A 47 -17.92 12.54 -5.20
C THR A 47 -16.92 12.45 -4.05
N ILE A 48 -15.62 12.56 -4.35
CA ILE A 48 -14.58 12.59 -3.30
C ILE A 48 -14.73 13.82 -2.38
N ALA A 49 -14.96 15.01 -2.95
CA ALA A 49 -15.16 16.23 -2.15
C ALA A 49 -16.38 16.10 -1.22
N ALA A 50 -17.49 15.59 -1.72
CA ALA A 50 -18.70 15.34 -0.92
C ALA A 50 -18.42 14.31 0.18
N SER A 51 -17.74 13.22 -0.12
CA SER A 51 -17.36 12.17 0.84
C SER A 51 -16.39 12.69 1.92
N ALA A 52 -15.47 13.59 1.56
CA ALA A 52 -14.56 14.27 2.50
C ALA A 52 -15.22 15.37 3.33
N GLY A 53 -16.47 15.74 3.03
CA GLY A 53 -17.15 16.87 3.70
C GLY A 53 -16.51 18.23 3.37
N LEU A 54 -15.88 18.39 2.22
CA LEU A 54 -15.16 19.59 1.81
C LEU A 54 -15.74 20.19 0.54
N PRO A 55 -15.71 21.53 0.38
CA PRO A 55 -16.02 22.17 -0.89
C PRO A 55 -15.08 21.69 -2.00
N LYS A 56 -15.60 21.51 -3.23
CA LYS A 56 -14.79 21.11 -4.40
C LYS A 56 -13.56 22.00 -4.62
N ALA A 57 -13.67 23.29 -4.40
CA ALA A 57 -12.57 24.24 -4.53
C ALA A 57 -11.40 23.89 -3.59
N ASN A 58 -11.71 23.43 -2.38
CA ASN A 58 -10.69 22.99 -1.43
C ASN A 58 -9.97 21.74 -1.93
N LEU A 59 -10.68 20.79 -2.56
CA LEU A 59 -10.04 19.60 -3.12
C LEU A 59 -9.01 19.96 -4.20
N HIS A 60 -9.35 20.90 -5.10
CA HIS A 60 -8.45 21.37 -6.15
C HIS A 60 -7.25 22.17 -5.62
N TYR A 61 -7.34 22.72 -4.41
CA TYR A 61 -6.20 23.34 -3.74
C TYR A 61 -5.12 22.32 -3.34
N TYR A 62 -5.52 21.10 -2.95
CA TYR A 62 -4.60 20.02 -2.56
C TYR A 62 -4.17 19.16 -3.75
N PHE A 63 -5.10 18.86 -4.64
CA PHE A 63 -4.88 17.95 -5.77
C PHE A 63 -5.41 18.56 -7.06
N THR A 64 -4.53 18.83 -8.00
CA THR A 64 -4.85 19.50 -9.26
C THR A 64 -5.91 18.74 -10.07
N ASN A 65 -5.85 17.41 -10.06
CA ASN A 65 -6.76 16.55 -10.81
C ASN A 65 -6.94 15.17 -10.15
N LYS A 66 -7.86 14.38 -10.71
CA LYS A 66 -8.16 13.04 -10.21
C LYS A 66 -6.97 12.09 -10.30
N LEU A 67 -6.16 12.18 -11.34
CA LEU A 67 -4.99 11.33 -11.53
C LEU A 67 -3.95 11.58 -10.43
N GLY A 68 -3.62 12.84 -10.15
CA GLY A 68 -2.69 13.19 -9.07
C GLY A 68 -3.15 12.72 -7.70
N LEU A 69 -4.46 12.82 -7.42
CA LEU A 69 -5.03 12.27 -6.18
C LEU A 69 -4.97 10.74 -6.14
N TYR A 70 -5.24 10.07 -7.27
CA TYR A 70 -5.17 8.61 -7.35
C TYR A 70 -3.73 8.10 -7.14
N ILE A 71 -2.75 8.75 -7.78
CA ILE A 71 -1.33 8.43 -7.57
C ILE A 71 -0.93 8.65 -6.11
N ALA A 72 -1.39 9.73 -5.47
CA ALA A 72 -1.12 9.98 -4.05
C ALA A 72 -1.70 8.88 -3.14
N VAL A 73 -2.91 8.39 -3.42
CA VAL A 73 -3.50 7.24 -2.71
C VAL A 73 -2.64 5.98 -2.89
N LEU A 74 -2.26 5.65 -4.14
CA LEU A 74 -1.42 4.48 -4.43
C LEU A 74 -0.03 4.58 -3.77
N SER A 75 0.62 5.74 -3.84
CA SER A 75 1.93 5.97 -3.21
C SER A 75 1.87 5.78 -1.69
N ASN A 76 0.84 6.31 -1.04
CA ASN A 76 0.65 6.16 0.40
C ASN A 76 0.51 4.69 0.84
N ILE A 77 -0.21 3.88 0.03
CA ILE A 77 -0.35 2.43 0.24
C ILE A 77 0.99 1.72 0.13
N LEU A 78 1.74 2.02 -0.94
CA LEU A 78 3.01 1.38 -1.23
C LEU A 78 4.08 1.75 -0.19
N GLU A 79 4.19 3.02 0.17
CA GLU A 79 5.11 3.48 1.23
C GLU A 79 4.87 2.75 2.56
N LEU A 80 3.61 2.52 2.93
CA LEU A 80 3.27 1.76 4.13
C LEU A 80 3.77 0.32 4.06
N TRP A 81 3.59 -0.35 2.91
CA TRP A 81 4.02 -1.73 2.74
C TRP A 81 5.54 -1.87 2.64
N ASP A 82 6.19 -0.99 1.90
CA ASP A 82 7.63 -1.01 1.70
C ASP A 82 8.37 -0.66 2.99
N SER A 83 7.85 0.29 3.79
CA SER A 83 8.43 0.61 5.10
C SER A 83 8.49 -0.59 6.04
N THR A 84 7.44 -1.44 6.02
CA THR A 84 7.42 -2.69 6.80
C THR A 84 8.45 -3.69 6.28
N PHE A 85 8.60 -3.80 4.95
CA PHE A 85 9.56 -4.71 4.34
C PHE A 85 11.01 -4.26 4.59
N ASN A 86 11.24 -2.95 4.71
CA ASN A 86 12.54 -2.38 5.04
C ASN A 86 13.05 -2.74 6.45
N THR A 87 12.20 -3.25 7.33
CA THR A 87 12.62 -3.67 8.67
C THR A 87 13.39 -5.00 8.68
N LEU A 88 13.40 -5.74 7.58
CA LEU A 88 14.11 -7.01 7.45
C LEU A 88 15.59 -6.76 7.15
N THR A 89 16.48 -7.39 7.91
CA THR A 89 17.93 -7.28 7.75
C THR A 89 18.61 -8.66 7.70
N ALA A 90 19.82 -8.73 7.16
CA ALA A 90 20.58 -9.97 7.06
C ALA A 90 20.98 -10.55 8.45
N GLU A 91 21.03 -9.71 9.46
CA GLU A 91 21.38 -10.07 10.86
C GLU A 91 20.24 -10.76 11.59
N ASP A 92 18.99 -10.51 11.16
CA ASP A 92 17.80 -11.08 11.81
C ASP A 92 17.80 -12.62 11.81
N ASP A 93 17.08 -13.20 12.77
CA ASP A 93 16.59 -14.57 12.65
C ASP A 93 15.43 -14.60 11.63
N PRO A 94 15.53 -15.41 10.55
CA PRO A 94 14.51 -15.42 9.50
C PRO A 94 13.11 -15.78 10.00
N ALA A 95 12.98 -16.75 10.92
CA ALA A 95 11.69 -17.21 11.40
C ALA A 95 10.97 -16.11 12.20
N GLU A 96 11.70 -15.41 13.07
CA GLU A 96 11.16 -14.30 13.86
C GLU A 96 10.84 -13.10 12.97
N ALA A 97 11.76 -12.73 12.05
CA ALA A 97 11.60 -11.59 11.14
C ALA A 97 10.40 -11.79 10.19
N LEU A 98 10.29 -12.95 9.56
CA LEU A 98 9.17 -13.27 8.67
C LEU A 98 7.85 -13.40 9.43
N THR A 99 7.85 -13.96 10.63
CA THR A 99 6.64 -14.01 11.47
C THR A 99 6.15 -12.60 11.79
N ARG A 100 7.04 -11.69 12.18
CA ARG A 100 6.72 -10.28 12.45
C ARG A 100 6.19 -9.58 11.19
N TYR A 101 6.85 -9.77 10.06
CA TYR A 101 6.46 -9.20 8.78
C TYR A 101 5.07 -9.69 8.34
N ILE A 102 4.85 -11.01 8.32
CA ILE A 102 3.57 -11.62 7.91
C ILE A 102 2.43 -11.11 8.80
N ARG A 103 2.61 -11.10 10.13
CA ARG A 103 1.59 -10.59 11.06
C ARG A 103 1.24 -9.12 10.78
N THR A 104 2.23 -8.29 10.50
CA THR A 104 2.01 -6.88 10.18
C THR A 104 1.26 -6.74 8.86
N LYS A 105 1.65 -7.47 7.82
CA LYS A 105 0.95 -7.47 6.51
C LYS A 105 -0.50 -7.97 6.63
N MET A 106 -0.74 -9.04 7.37
CA MET A 106 -2.09 -9.56 7.63
C MET A 106 -2.94 -8.53 8.38
N GLU A 107 -2.37 -7.82 9.35
CA GLU A 107 -3.10 -6.77 10.06
C GLU A 107 -3.44 -5.57 9.14
N TYR A 108 -2.58 -5.20 8.19
CA TYR A 108 -2.91 -4.20 7.17
C TYR A 108 -4.05 -4.68 6.27
N SER A 109 -3.98 -5.92 5.77
CA SER A 109 -5.04 -6.53 4.95
C SER A 109 -6.39 -6.56 5.67
N ARG A 110 -6.36 -6.75 6.99
CA ARG A 110 -7.55 -6.75 7.84
C ARG A 110 -8.10 -5.34 8.08
N ARG A 111 -7.22 -4.37 8.38
CA ARG A 111 -7.64 -3.00 8.76
C ARG A 111 -7.94 -2.12 7.56
N GLN A 112 -7.22 -2.31 6.48
CA GLN A 112 -7.27 -1.47 5.28
C GLN A 112 -7.46 -2.31 4.01
N PRO A 113 -8.52 -3.14 3.92
CA PRO A 113 -8.74 -4.00 2.75
C PRO A 113 -8.98 -3.20 1.47
N GLN A 114 -9.46 -1.95 1.57
CA GLN A 114 -9.66 -1.07 0.43
C GLN A 114 -8.34 -0.71 -0.24
N ALA A 115 -7.32 -0.39 0.54
CA ALA A 115 -5.99 -0.08 0.05
C ALA A 115 -5.43 -1.22 -0.83
N SER A 116 -5.49 -2.45 -0.33
CA SER A 116 -5.06 -3.63 -1.08
C SER A 116 -5.81 -3.79 -2.39
N ARG A 117 -7.15 -3.64 -2.38
CA ARG A 117 -7.99 -3.77 -3.58
C ARG A 117 -7.71 -2.70 -4.63
N ILE A 118 -7.48 -1.45 -4.24
CA ILE A 118 -7.14 -0.38 -5.18
C ILE A 118 -5.84 -0.72 -5.89
N PHE A 119 -4.82 -1.12 -5.15
CA PHE A 119 -3.55 -1.55 -5.71
C PHE A 119 -3.71 -2.76 -6.65
N ALA A 120 -4.41 -3.81 -6.21
CA ALA A 120 -4.66 -4.99 -7.03
C ALA A 120 -5.40 -4.66 -8.32
N MET A 121 -6.44 -3.80 -8.27
CA MET A 121 -7.17 -3.35 -9.45
C MET A 121 -6.28 -2.56 -10.40
N GLU A 122 -5.40 -1.69 -9.90
CA GLU A 122 -4.46 -0.94 -10.74
C GLU A 122 -3.49 -1.90 -11.46
N ILE A 123 -2.87 -2.83 -10.73
CA ILE A 123 -1.92 -3.80 -11.31
C ILE A 123 -2.60 -4.70 -12.36
N ILE A 124 -3.79 -5.25 -12.05
CA ILE A 124 -4.56 -6.10 -12.98
C ILE A 124 -4.98 -5.31 -14.23
N SER A 125 -5.20 -3.99 -14.09
CA SER A 125 -5.57 -3.11 -15.21
C SER A 125 -4.38 -2.65 -16.07
N GLY A 126 -3.16 -3.09 -15.76
CA GLY A 126 -1.93 -2.77 -16.50
C GLY A 126 -0.92 -1.89 -15.74
N GLY A 127 -1.28 -1.31 -14.58
CA GLY A 127 -0.38 -0.58 -13.71
C GLY A 127 0.13 0.76 -14.26
N GLU A 128 -0.60 1.38 -15.20
CA GLU A 128 -0.17 2.59 -15.90
C GLU A 128 0.14 3.75 -14.93
N CYS A 129 -0.67 3.89 -13.87
CA CYS A 129 -0.47 4.94 -12.86
C CYS A 129 0.74 4.70 -11.95
N LEU A 130 1.32 3.49 -11.97
CA LEU A 130 2.47 3.09 -11.17
C LEU A 130 3.77 2.95 -11.99
N THR A 131 3.75 3.30 -13.27
CA THR A 131 4.92 3.14 -14.15
C THR A 131 6.15 3.89 -13.62
N GLU A 132 5.98 5.11 -13.14
CA GLU A 132 7.07 5.91 -12.56
C GLU A 132 7.51 5.36 -11.20
N TYR A 133 6.58 4.81 -10.41
CA TYR A 133 6.89 4.19 -9.13
C TYR A 133 7.77 2.95 -9.30
N PHE A 134 7.45 2.07 -10.24
CA PHE A 134 8.25 0.90 -10.58
C PHE A 134 9.46 1.24 -11.46
N SER A 135 10.11 2.37 -11.17
CA SER A 135 11.32 2.88 -11.80
C SER A 135 12.54 1.98 -11.55
N GLN A 136 13.69 2.41 -12.08
CA GLN A 136 14.96 1.74 -11.82
C GLN A 136 15.31 1.74 -10.32
N ASP A 137 14.98 2.80 -9.60
CA ASP A 137 15.26 2.92 -8.15
C ASP A 137 14.47 1.88 -7.36
N TYR A 138 13.19 1.67 -7.70
CA TYR A 138 12.38 0.63 -7.09
C TYR A 138 12.93 -0.78 -7.37
N ARG A 139 13.38 -1.03 -8.60
CA ARG A 139 14.02 -2.32 -8.95
C ARG A 139 15.30 -2.55 -8.16
N THR A 140 16.10 -1.53 -7.98
CA THR A 140 17.32 -1.58 -7.15
C THR A 140 16.99 -1.86 -5.69
N TRP A 141 15.99 -1.17 -5.15
CA TRP A 141 15.48 -1.42 -3.81
C TRP A 141 14.99 -2.86 -3.65
N PHE A 142 14.15 -3.36 -4.57
CA PHE A 142 13.62 -4.73 -4.54
C PHE A 142 14.75 -5.78 -4.58
N SER A 143 15.76 -5.58 -5.44
CA SER A 143 16.93 -6.45 -5.49
C SER A 143 17.70 -6.46 -4.16
N GLY A 144 17.81 -5.30 -3.50
CA GLY A 144 18.40 -5.20 -2.16
C GLY A 144 17.58 -5.97 -1.10
N ARG A 145 16.25 -6.00 -1.23
CA ARG A 145 15.42 -6.81 -0.33
C ARG A 145 15.58 -8.31 -0.60
N ALA A 146 15.64 -8.73 -1.86
CA ALA A 146 15.93 -10.13 -2.21
C ALA A 146 17.30 -10.58 -1.71
N ALA A 147 18.30 -9.70 -1.71
CA ALA A 147 19.63 -9.97 -1.20
C ALA A 147 19.65 -10.28 0.33
N VAL A 148 18.71 -9.72 1.11
CA VAL A 148 18.56 -10.07 2.53
C VAL A 148 18.20 -11.55 2.70
N PHE A 149 17.27 -12.06 1.90
CA PHE A 149 16.89 -13.47 1.92
C PHE A 149 18.03 -14.37 1.46
N GLN A 150 18.76 -13.94 0.41
CA GLN A 150 19.94 -14.67 -0.04
C GLN A 150 21.00 -14.74 1.05
N ALA A 151 21.25 -13.66 1.78
CA ALA A 151 22.19 -13.67 2.90
C ALA A 151 21.79 -14.64 4.01
N TRP A 152 20.50 -14.81 4.29
CA TRP A 152 20.02 -15.82 5.25
C TRP A 152 20.28 -17.26 4.75
N ILE A 153 20.09 -17.51 3.45
CA ILE A 153 20.40 -18.81 2.83
C ILE A 153 21.90 -19.09 2.90
N ASP A 154 22.73 -18.13 2.49
CA ASP A 154 24.19 -18.26 2.46
C ASP A 154 24.78 -18.48 3.87
N ALA A 155 24.12 -17.89 4.88
CA ALA A 155 24.49 -18.10 6.29
C ALA A 155 23.93 -19.41 6.88
N GLY A 156 23.22 -20.23 6.11
CA GLY A 156 22.59 -21.47 6.59
C GLY A 156 21.44 -21.26 7.59
N LYS A 157 20.89 -20.04 7.65
CA LYS A 157 19.75 -19.70 8.52
C LYS A 157 18.41 -20.04 7.87
N MET A 158 18.37 -20.26 6.56
CA MET A 158 17.19 -20.60 5.79
C MET A 158 17.55 -21.61 4.70
N ASP A 159 16.63 -22.53 4.41
CA ASP A 159 16.80 -23.48 3.32
C ASP A 159 16.86 -22.78 1.96
N PRO A 160 17.56 -23.35 0.96
CA PRO A 160 17.64 -22.79 -0.37
C PRO A 160 16.26 -22.64 -1.02
N VAL A 161 15.93 -21.42 -1.45
CA VAL A 161 14.71 -21.05 -2.16
C VAL A 161 15.04 -19.85 -3.05
N ASP A 162 14.29 -19.64 -4.12
CA ASP A 162 14.40 -18.41 -4.90
C ASP A 162 13.83 -17.23 -4.10
N PRO A 163 14.67 -16.24 -3.70
CA PRO A 163 14.22 -15.11 -2.89
C PRO A 163 13.11 -14.29 -3.55
N VAL A 164 13.16 -14.10 -4.86
CA VAL A 164 12.17 -13.31 -5.61
C VAL A 164 10.81 -13.98 -5.57
N HIS A 165 10.76 -15.29 -5.86
CA HIS A 165 9.51 -16.04 -5.79
C HIS A 165 8.96 -16.12 -4.36
N LEU A 166 9.81 -16.26 -3.35
CA LEU A 166 9.37 -16.26 -1.96
C LEU A 166 8.75 -14.91 -1.56
N ILE A 167 9.34 -13.79 -1.99
CA ILE A 167 8.78 -12.45 -1.74
C ILE A 167 7.40 -12.33 -2.36
N PHE A 168 7.22 -12.72 -3.63
CA PHE A 168 5.91 -12.68 -4.27
C PHE A 168 4.89 -13.62 -3.60
N LEU A 169 5.32 -14.79 -3.12
CA LEU A 169 4.45 -15.68 -2.35
C LEU A 169 3.98 -15.01 -1.04
N LEU A 170 4.90 -14.37 -0.30
CA LEU A 170 4.58 -13.63 0.92
C LEU A 170 3.60 -12.48 0.64
N TRP A 171 3.82 -11.71 -0.41
CA TRP A 171 2.92 -10.63 -0.78
C TRP A 171 1.55 -11.16 -1.19
N GLY A 172 1.49 -12.11 -2.11
CA GLY A 172 0.24 -12.69 -2.59
C GLY A 172 -0.57 -13.34 -1.47
N SER A 173 0.04 -14.16 -0.62
CA SER A 173 -0.66 -14.84 0.46
C SER A 173 -1.23 -13.89 1.50
N THR A 174 -0.51 -12.83 1.86
CA THR A 174 -0.96 -11.85 2.87
C THR A 174 -2.02 -10.89 2.35
N GLN A 175 -2.01 -10.57 1.05
CA GLN A 175 -2.99 -9.68 0.41
C GLN A 175 -4.26 -10.42 -0.01
N HIS A 176 -4.19 -11.73 -0.23
CA HIS A 176 -5.31 -12.55 -0.70
C HIS A 176 -6.59 -12.38 0.14
N TYR A 177 -6.43 -12.27 1.46
CA TYR A 177 -7.56 -12.08 2.37
C TYR A 177 -8.29 -10.75 2.20
N ALA A 178 -7.60 -9.71 1.75
CA ALA A 178 -8.22 -8.42 1.43
C ALA A 178 -8.81 -8.43 0.01
N ASP A 179 -8.03 -8.89 -0.98
CA ASP A 179 -8.37 -8.77 -2.40
C ASP A 179 -9.50 -9.74 -2.79
N PHE A 180 -9.48 -10.95 -2.24
CA PHE A 180 -10.41 -12.05 -2.54
C PHE A 180 -11.32 -12.42 -1.37
N ALA A 181 -11.59 -11.49 -0.45
CA ALA A 181 -12.46 -11.71 0.72
C ALA A 181 -13.82 -12.30 0.34
N THR A 182 -14.41 -11.86 -0.77
CA THR A 182 -15.69 -12.39 -1.26
C THR A 182 -15.60 -13.87 -1.63
N GLN A 183 -14.51 -14.29 -2.30
CA GLN A 183 -14.29 -15.69 -2.65
C GLN A 183 -14.14 -16.52 -1.38
N ILE A 184 -13.28 -16.07 -0.45
CA ILE A 184 -13.02 -16.80 0.81
C ILE A 184 -14.33 -16.97 1.59
N CYS A 185 -15.11 -15.90 1.76
CA CYS A 185 -16.39 -15.96 2.45
C CYS A 185 -17.35 -16.98 1.82
N ARG A 186 -17.46 -16.98 0.48
CA ARG A 186 -18.36 -17.91 -0.23
C ARG A 186 -17.92 -19.36 -0.10
N VAL A 187 -16.62 -19.63 -0.26
CA VAL A 187 -16.08 -21.01 -0.17
C VAL A 187 -16.16 -21.55 1.26
N THR A 188 -15.98 -20.69 2.27
CA THR A 188 -16.01 -21.09 3.68
C THR A 188 -17.40 -20.99 4.33
N GLY A 189 -18.42 -20.53 3.61
CA GLY A 189 -19.77 -20.31 4.13
C GLY A 189 -19.90 -19.16 5.12
N ARG A 190 -18.97 -18.21 5.10
CA ARG A 190 -18.94 -17.06 6.02
C ARG A 190 -19.57 -15.82 5.39
N THR A 191 -20.15 -14.97 6.22
CA THR A 191 -20.70 -13.67 5.79
C THR A 191 -19.63 -12.57 5.74
N LYS A 192 -18.58 -12.67 6.60
CA LYS A 192 -17.44 -11.78 6.66
C LYS A 192 -16.23 -12.48 7.26
N LEU A 193 -15.03 -11.97 6.95
CA LEU A 193 -13.79 -12.41 7.60
C LEU A 193 -13.63 -11.72 8.95
N THR A 194 -13.15 -12.48 9.94
CA THR A 194 -12.83 -12.03 11.28
C THR A 194 -11.33 -12.10 11.53
N LYS A 195 -10.87 -11.59 12.68
CA LYS A 195 -9.46 -11.70 13.08
C LYS A 195 -8.96 -13.14 13.20
N GLN A 196 -9.87 -14.07 13.54
CA GLN A 196 -9.51 -15.49 13.69
C GLN A 196 -9.36 -16.21 12.34
N ASP A 197 -9.85 -15.60 11.26
CA ASP A 197 -9.80 -16.15 9.90
C ASP A 197 -8.53 -15.75 9.14
N MET A 198 -7.77 -14.85 9.72
CA MET A 198 -6.55 -14.23 9.16
C MET A 198 -5.39 -14.41 10.13
#